data_6907c51054fca6a8a5e1c6c410009f5f
#
_entry.id   6907c51054fca6a8a5e1c6c410009f5f
#
_cell.length_a   1.000
_cell.length_b   1.000
_cell.length_c   1.000
_cell.angle_alpha   90.00
_cell.angle_beta   90.00
_cell.angle_gamma   90.00
#
_symmetry.space_group_name_H-M   'P 1'
#
loop_
_entity.id
_entity.type
_entity.pdbx_description
1 polymer ?
#
loop_
_entity_poly.entity_id
_entity_poly.type
_entity_poly.pdbx_seq_one_letter_code
_entity_poly.pdbx_strand_id
1 'polypeptide(L)'
;VKKLLPQASLPRILLLFFLFLTTPSGRGALLSPLAPQPDWNALHRYSEVITAAEFERLLRQVYVPDGSWRQWISLTPSQAMITPYAGATPVILPLAPPGRAAKIAPRFWKERGQRSPQPGKPLAGLRIAIDPGHLGGKFARMEARWFQIGHSRPVEEGEMTLMVAKILKKKLEAMGAEVWLTRSKNGATTSLRPDKLKKAAAGSLQEEGAPLSATRLKFEAERLFYR
;
A
#
# COMPACT_ATOMS: atom_id res chain seq x y z
N VAL A 1 50.51 8.59 -71.82
CA VAL A 1 49.80 9.27 -70.72
C VAL A 1 48.44 8.64 -70.61
N LYS A 2 48.26 7.67 -69.67
CA LYS A 2 46.99 7.06 -69.32
C LYS A 2 46.46 7.68 -68.03
N LYS A 3 45.35 8.45 -68.11
CA LYS A 3 44.63 8.94 -66.97
C LYS A 3 43.84 7.82 -66.31
N LEU A 4 44.17 7.48 -65.10
CA LEU A 4 43.35 6.65 -64.19
C LEU A 4 42.23 7.46 -63.63
N LEU A 5 40.98 6.99 -63.78
CA LEU A 5 39.77 7.49 -63.15
C LEU A 5 39.72 7.02 -61.67
N PRO A 6 39.27 7.80 -60.77
CA PRO A 6 39.13 7.40 -59.37
C PRO A 6 37.89 6.50 -59.16
N GLN A 7 38.09 5.40 -58.48
CA GLN A 7 37.00 4.54 -58.02
C GLN A 7 36.17 5.26 -56.94
N ALA A 8 34.86 5.43 -57.23
CA ALA A 8 33.91 5.86 -56.26
C ALA A 8 33.68 4.79 -55.18
N SER A 9 34.05 5.10 -53.98
CA SER A 9 33.71 4.29 -52.80
C SER A 9 32.25 4.47 -52.43
N LEU A 10 31.47 3.39 -52.52
CA LEU A 10 30.12 3.33 -51.98
C LEU A 10 30.11 3.57 -50.47
N PRO A 11 29.21 4.41 -49.97
CA PRO A 11 29.06 4.57 -48.53
C PRO A 11 28.46 3.30 -47.93
N ARG A 12 29.18 2.72 -46.97
CA ARG A 12 28.64 1.67 -46.11
C ARG A 12 27.47 2.25 -45.34
N ILE A 13 26.25 1.89 -45.75
CA ILE A 13 25.04 2.12 -44.99
C ILE A 13 25.15 1.28 -43.73
N LEU A 14 25.48 1.95 -42.62
CA LEU A 14 25.48 1.39 -41.28
C LEU A 14 24.00 1.20 -40.89
N LEU A 15 23.49 -0.01 -41.07
CA LEU A 15 22.15 -0.40 -40.65
C LEU A 15 22.17 -0.46 -39.13
N LEU A 16 21.89 0.69 -38.47
CA LEU A 16 21.62 0.76 -37.05
C LEU A 16 20.31 0.02 -36.79
N PHE A 17 20.43 -1.25 -36.47
CA PHE A 17 19.38 -2.00 -35.78
C PHE A 17 19.11 -1.33 -34.44
N PHE A 18 18.13 -0.43 -34.39
CA PHE A 18 17.51 -0.05 -33.15
C PHE A 18 16.83 -1.30 -32.57
N LEU A 19 17.58 -2.02 -31.73
CA LEU A 19 16.98 -2.95 -30.80
C LEU A 19 16.07 -2.10 -29.92
N PHE A 20 14.79 -2.04 -30.26
CA PHE A 20 13.76 -1.68 -29.31
C PHE A 20 13.84 -2.75 -28.19
N LEU A 21 14.65 -2.48 -27.19
CA LEU A 21 14.49 -3.08 -25.88
C LEU A 21 13.08 -2.67 -25.43
N THR A 22 12.12 -3.54 -25.75
CA THR A 22 10.82 -3.52 -25.06
C THR A 22 11.16 -3.77 -23.60
N THR A 23 11.38 -2.69 -22.87
CA THR A 23 11.32 -2.76 -21.42
C THR A 23 10.00 -3.43 -21.09
N PRO A 24 10.00 -4.54 -20.36
CA PRO A 24 8.75 -5.15 -19.96
C PRO A 24 7.95 -4.03 -19.30
N SER A 25 6.75 -3.75 -19.84
CA SER A 25 5.83 -2.78 -19.28
C SER A 25 5.67 -3.19 -17.82
N GLY A 26 6.33 -2.47 -16.94
CA GLY A 26 6.29 -2.74 -15.52
C GLY A 26 4.83 -2.70 -15.10
N ARG A 27 4.23 -3.87 -14.94
CA ARG A 27 2.99 -3.97 -14.18
C ARG A 27 3.38 -3.41 -12.83
N GLY A 28 2.90 -2.19 -12.57
CA GLY A 28 3.23 -1.51 -11.32
C GLY A 28 3.05 -2.48 -10.20
N ALA A 29 4.05 -2.54 -9.33
CA ALA A 29 4.06 -3.47 -8.22
C ALA A 29 2.71 -3.36 -7.50
N LEU A 30 1.96 -4.43 -7.50
CA LEU A 30 0.74 -4.51 -6.69
C LEU A 30 1.16 -4.21 -5.26
N LEU A 31 0.44 -3.32 -4.58
CA LEU A 31 0.67 -3.05 -3.16
C LEU A 31 0.68 -4.37 -2.36
N SER A 32 -0.11 -5.31 -2.80
CA SER A 32 -0.07 -6.71 -2.41
C SER A 32 -0.70 -7.55 -3.51
N PRO A 33 -0.14 -8.71 -3.90
CA PRO A 33 -0.77 -9.63 -4.83
C PRO A 33 -2.09 -10.21 -4.29
N LEU A 34 -2.40 -10.00 -3.02
CA LEU A 34 -3.60 -10.48 -2.34
C LEU A 34 -4.66 -9.38 -2.18
N ALA A 35 -4.29 -8.12 -2.36
CA ALA A 35 -5.22 -7.01 -2.26
C ALA A 35 -5.93 -6.74 -3.60
N PRO A 36 -7.20 -6.34 -3.59
CA PRO A 36 -7.82 -5.80 -4.79
C PRO A 36 -7.06 -4.53 -5.23
N GLN A 37 -7.10 -4.24 -6.52
CA GLN A 37 -6.57 -2.98 -7.02
C GLN A 37 -7.30 -1.82 -6.35
N PRO A 38 -6.58 -0.79 -5.87
CA PRO A 38 -7.21 0.40 -5.34
C PRO A 38 -8.07 1.08 -6.42
N ASP A 39 -9.24 1.52 -6.03
CA ASP A 39 -10.02 2.44 -6.88
C ASP A 39 -9.42 3.85 -6.80
N TRP A 40 -8.49 4.15 -7.69
CA TRP A 40 -7.84 5.44 -7.75
C TRP A 40 -8.79 6.59 -8.08
N ASN A 41 -9.94 6.31 -8.74
CA ASN A 41 -10.97 7.32 -9.00
C ASN A 41 -11.62 7.81 -7.69
N ALA A 42 -11.54 7.03 -6.63
CA ALA A 42 -11.99 7.47 -5.30
C ALA A 42 -11.27 8.73 -4.80
N LEU A 43 -10.12 9.11 -5.38
CA LEU A 43 -9.45 10.37 -5.10
C LEU A 43 -10.30 11.61 -5.49
N HIS A 44 -11.21 11.49 -6.45
CA HIS A 44 -12.06 12.60 -6.86
C HIS A 44 -12.95 13.16 -5.73
N ARG A 45 -13.21 12.37 -4.67
CA ARG A 45 -13.88 12.87 -3.46
C ARG A 45 -13.14 13.99 -2.75
N TYR A 46 -11.84 14.13 -3.04
CA TYR A 46 -10.96 15.17 -2.50
C TYR A 46 -10.70 16.31 -3.48
N SER A 47 -11.47 16.41 -4.57
CA SER A 47 -11.34 17.50 -5.53
C SER A 47 -11.55 18.86 -4.87
N GLU A 48 -10.64 19.79 -5.13
CA GLU A 48 -10.65 21.18 -4.61
C GLU A 48 -10.60 21.29 -3.07
N VAL A 49 -10.14 20.27 -2.39
CA VAL A 49 -10.02 20.23 -0.92
C VAL A 49 -8.74 20.89 -0.43
N ILE A 50 -7.72 20.99 -1.29
CA ILE A 50 -6.40 21.51 -0.96
C ILE A 50 -5.86 22.32 -2.13
N THR A 51 -5.08 23.37 -1.83
CA THR A 51 -4.37 24.13 -2.88
C THR A 51 -3.10 23.40 -3.33
N ALA A 52 -2.59 23.74 -4.52
CA ALA A 52 -1.34 23.16 -5.03
C ALA A 52 -0.15 23.45 -4.08
N ALA A 53 -0.06 24.68 -3.56
CA ALA A 53 1.00 25.08 -2.65
C ALA A 53 0.99 24.27 -1.35
N GLU A 54 -0.18 24.08 -0.77
CA GLU A 54 -0.32 23.29 0.47
C GLU A 54 -0.08 21.79 0.21
N PHE A 55 -0.55 21.27 -0.91
CA PHE A 55 -0.31 19.87 -1.30
C PHE A 55 1.19 19.62 -1.49
N GLU A 56 1.90 20.51 -2.24
CA GLU A 56 3.35 20.40 -2.39
C GLU A 56 4.07 20.52 -1.04
N ARG A 57 3.65 21.45 -0.18
CA ARG A 57 4.23 21.60 1.17
C ARG A 57 4.13 20.31 1.97
N LEU A 58 2.95 19.66 1.97
CA LEU A 58 2.75 18.40 2.68
C LEU A 58 3.60 17.27 2.10
N LEU A 59 3.68 17.14 0.77
CA LEU A 59 4.55 16.15 0.14
C LEU A 59 6.01 16.37 0.55
N ARG A 60 6.50 17.60 0.50
CA ARG A 60 7.90 17.91 0.77
C ARG A 60 8.29 17.85 2.25
N GLN A 61 7.40 18.24 3.15
CA GLN A 61 7.74 18.42 4.57
C GLN A 61 7.26 17.28 5.47
N VAL A 62 6.24 16.53 5.03
CA VAL A 62 5.58 15.54 5.89
C VAL A 62 5.67 14.13 5.32
N TYR A 63 5.24 13.94 4.06
CA TYR A 63 5.01 12.59 3.55
C TYR A 63 6.21 12.01 2.79
N VAL A 64 6.88 12.80 1.93
CA VAL A 64 7.97 12.33 1.05
C VAL A 64 9.07 13.39 0.96
N PRO A 65 9.80 13.68 2.06
CA PRO A 65 10.78 14.76 2.13
C PRO A 65 11.94 14.63 1.15
N ASP A 66 12.28 13.41 0.74
CA ASP A 66 13.34 13.13 -0.24
C ASP A 66 13.01 13.56 -1.68
N GLY A 67 11.76 13.98 -1.91
CA GLY A 67 11.30 14.46 -3.20
C GLY A 67 11.02 13.39 -4.25
N SER A 68 11.10 12.10 -3.90
CA SER A 68 10.82 10.97 -4.81
C SER A 68 9.39 10.96 -5.35
N TRP A 69 8.46 11.67 -4.71
CA TRP A 69 7.09 11.83 -5.18
C TRP A 69 6.98 12.46 -6.59
N ARG A 70 7.98 13.24 -7.02
CA ARG A 70 7.97 13.93 -8.34
C ARG A 70 8.00 12.98 -9.53
N GLN A 71 8.44 11.76 -9.33
CA GLN A 71 8.37 10.73 -10.37
C GLN A 71 6.93 10.21 -10.61
N TRP A 72 6.03 10.45 -9.64
CA TRP A 72 4.65 9.93 -9.65
C TRP A 72 3.58 11.01 -9.69
N ILE A 73 3.92 12.24 -9.27
CA ILE A 73 2.96 13.33 -9.14
C ILE A 73 3.50 14.58 -9.84
N SER A 74 2.75 15.08 -10.80
CA SER A 74 2.97 16.41 -11.42
C SER A 74 1.93 17.39 -10.89
N LEU A 75 2.36 18.61 -10.56
CA LEU A 75 1.48 19.66 -10.02
C LEU A 75 1.40 20.84 -10.98
N THR A 76 0.19 21.33 -11.16
CA THR A 76 -0.12 22.65 -11.72
C THR A 76 -0.88 23.45 -10.68
N PRO A 77 -1.10 24.76 -10.86
CA PRO A 77 -1.90 25.55 -9.90
C PRO A 77 -3.33 25.05 -9.66
N SER A 78 -3.90 24.29 -10.62
CA SER A 78 -5.29 23.85 -10.59
C SER A 78 -5.48 22.35 -10.46
N GLN A 79 -4.44 21.54 -10.61
CA GLN A 79 -4.59 20.07 -10.56
C GLN A 79 -3.29 19.35 -10.19
N ALA A 80 -3.45 18.17 -9.61
CA ALA A 80 -2.42 17.16 -9.47
C ALA A 80 -2.69 16.02 -10.47
N MET A 81 -1.67 15.66 -11.25
CA MET A 81 -1.68 14.48 -12.09
C MET A 81 -0.90 13.38 -11.36
N ILE A 82 -1.60 12.33 -10.95
CA ILE A 82 -1.07 11.27 -10.10
C ILE A 82 -0.96 10.00 -10.94
N THR A 83 0.26 9.49 -11.11
CA THR A 83 0.54 8.22 -11.79
C THR A 83 0.72 7.15 -10.72
N PRO A 84 -0.27 6.26 -10.50
CA PRO A 84 -0.23 5.31 -9.38
C PRO A 84 0.94 4.31 -9.44
N TYR A 85 1.38 3.96 -10.64
CA TYR A 85 2.51 3.07 -10.91
C TYR A 85 3.00 3.28 -12.36
N ALA A 86 4.17 2.75 -12.68
CA ALA A 86 4.76 2.87 -14.02
C ALA A 86 3.82 2.29 -15.10
N GLY A 87 3.53 3.09 -16.12
CA GLY A 87 2.62 2.72 -17.22
C GLY A 87 1.12 2.84 -16.89
N ALA A 88 0.73 3.27 -15.69
CA ALA A 88 -0.67 3.53 -15.38
C ALA A 88 -1.18 4.81 -16.05
N THR A 89 -2.48 4.83 -16.37
CA THR A 89 -3.16 6.07 -16.73
C THR A 89 -3.18 7.00 -15.52
N PRO A 90 -2.69 8.25 -15.66
CA PRO A 90 -2.73 9.21 -14.56
C PRO A 90 -4.16 9.54 -14.12
N VAL A 91 -4.34 9.70 -12.81
CA VAL A 91 -5.56 10.23 -12.21
C VAL A 91 -5.39 11.74 -12.07
N ILE A 92 -6.35 12.51 -12.58
CA ILE A 92 -6.36 13.96 -12.47
C ILE A 92 -7.18 14.35 -11.24
N LEU A 93 -6.52 14.95 -10.25
CA LEU A 93 -7.17 15.47 -9.05
C LEU A 93 -7.23 17.00 -9.15
N PRO A 94 -8.43 17.60 -9.31
CA PRO A 94 -8.60 19.06 -9.24
C PRO A 94 -8.17 19.60 -7.87
N LEU A 95 -7.42 20.69 -7.87
CA LEU A 95 -6.95 21.39 -6.67
C LEU A 95 -7.72 22.69 -6.50
N ALA A 96 -7.84 23.16 -5.26
CA ALA A 96 -8.48 24.42 -4.95
C ALA A 96 -7.67 25.59 -5.58
N PRO A 97 -8.32 26.55 -6.26
CA PRO A 97 -7.66 27.70 -6.82
C PRO A 97 -6.97 28.55 -5.73
N PRO A 98 -5.82 29.17 -6.02
CA PRO A 98 -5.19 30.09 -5.09
C PRO A 98 -6.15 31.22 -4.68
N GLY A 99 -6.16 31.57 -3.40
CA GLY A 99 -7.00 32.65 -2.87
C GLY A 99 -8.48 32.33 -2.73
N ARG A 100 -8.94 31.16 -3.12
CA ARG A 100 -10.31 30.67 -2.88
C ARG A 100 -10.35 29.69 -1.72
N ALA A 101 -11.40 29.75 -0.92
CA ALA A 101 -11.61 28.77 0.13
C ALA A 101 -11.69 27.35 -0.45
N ALA A 102 -10.87 26.45 0.05
CA ALA A 102 -10.91 25.05 -0.33
C ALA A 102 -12.21 24.40 0.16
N LYS A 103 -12.70 23.38 -0.56
CA LYS A 103 -13.82 22.57 -0.11
C LYS A 103 -13.44 21.78 1.16
N ILE A 104 -14.42 21.50 1.99
CA ILE A 104 -14.19 20.69 3.19
C ILE A 104 -13.91 19.23 2.77
N ALA A 105 -12.78 18.70 3.19
CA ALA A 105 -12.43 17.30 2.94
C ALA A 105 -13.45 16.35 3.57
N PRO A 106 -13.78 15.24 2.91
CA PRO A 106 -14.51 14.15 3.55
C PRO A 106 -13.75 13.69 4.79
N ARG A 107 -14.40 13.71 5.94
CA ARG A 107 -13.81 13.28 7.20
C ARG A 107 -14.45 11.99 7.69
N PHE A 108 -13.64 11.03 8.04
CA PHE A 108 -14.05 9.76 8.62
C PHE A 108 -13.92 9.74 10.15
N TRP A 109 -13.41 10.82 10.72
CA TRP A 109 -13.26 11.00 12.16
C TRP A 109 -14.02 12.24 12.62
N LYS A 110 -14.37 12.25 13.88
CA LYS A 110 -14.97 13.40 14.55
C LYS A 110 -13.91 14.12 15.39
N GLU A 111 -13.87 15.44 15.26
CA GLU A 111 -13.08 16.26 16.19
C GLU A 111 -13.73 16.27 17.56
N ARG A 112 -12.92 16.61 18.58
CA ARG A 112 -13.41 16.64 19.97
C ARG A 112 -14.67 17.52 20.15
N GLY A 113 -14.69 18.70 19.51
CA GLY A 113 -15.84 19.64 19.54
C GLY A 113 -17.08 19.16 18.79
N GLN A 114 -16.96 18.18 17.92
CA GLN A 114 -18.07 17.61 17.13
C GLN A 114 -18.74 16.41 17.83
N ARG A 115 -18.26 16.04 19.01
CA ARG A 115 -18.83 14.94 19.78
C ARG A 115 -19.95 15.47 20.67
N SER A 116 -21.02 14.71 20.77
CA SER A 116 -22.11 14.95 21.71
C SER A 116 -22.12 13.85 22.79
N PRO A 117 -21.22 13.94 23.77
CA PRO A 117 -21.17 12.93 24.82
C PRO A 117 -22.49 12.92 25.60
N GLN A 118 -22.92 11.73 25.99
CA GLN A 118 -24.11 11.54 26.84
C GLN A 118 -23.66 11.32 28.29
N PRO A 119 -24.46 11.70 29.29
CA PRO A 119 -24.19 11.38 30.69
C PRO A 119 -23.90 9.89 30.86
N GLY A 120 -22.79 9.54 31.50
CA GLY A 120 -22.34 8.16 31.69
C GLY A 120 -21.82 7.46 30.43
N LYS A 121 -21.89 8.08 29.24
CA LYS A 121 -21.43 7.53 27.96
C LYS A 121 -20.54 8.53 27.20
N PRO A 122 -19.32 8.81 27.68
CA PRO A 122 -18.45 9.84 27.12
C PRO A 122 -18.00 9.53 25.68
N LEU A 123 -18.10 8.30 25.21
CA LEU A 123 -17.74 7.87 23.86
C LEU A 123 -18.96 7.61 22.95
N ALA A 124 -20.14 8.04 23.35
CA ALA A 124 -21.35 7.88 22.56
C ALA A 124 -21.17 8.46 21.14
N GLY A 125 -21.59 7.67 20.14
CA GLY A 125 -21.49 8.03 18.72
C GLY A 125 -20.08 7.92 18.12
N LEU A 126 -19.09 7.39 18.84
CA LEU A 126 -17.80 7.01 18.28
C LEU A 126 -17.83 5.58 17.77
N ARG A 127 -17.21 5.38 16.60
CA ARG A 127 -16.95 4.09 15.98
C ARG A 127 -15.45 3.83 16.08
N ILE A 128 -15.05 2.73 16.71
CA ILE A 128 -13.65 2.40 17.01
C ILE A 128 -13.34 1.02 16.45
N ALA A 129 -12.32 0.93 15.59
CA ALA A 129 -11.73 -0.34 15.20
C ALA A 129 -10.49 -0.60 16.05
N ILE A 130 -10.37 -1.79 16.62
CA ILE A 130 -9.17 -2.24 17.32
C ILE A 130 -8.55 -3.35 16.50
N ASP A 131 -7.27 -3.19 16.19
CA ASP A 131 -6.48 -4.18 15.46
C ASP A 131 -5.50 -4.89 16.42
N PRO A 132 -5.84 -6.09 16.91
CA PRO A 132 -4.92 -6.87 17.73
C PRO A 132 -3.77 -7.38 16.88
N GLY A 133 -2.58 -6.82 17.04
CA GLY A 133 -1.39 -7.22 16.30
C GLY A 133 -1.00 -8.68 16.52
N HIS A 134 -0.22 -9.22 15.60
CA HIS A 134 0.30 -10.59 15.57
C HIS A 134 -0.75 -11.70 15.66
N LEU A 135 -0.33 -12.92 15.37
CA LEU A 135 -1.18 -14.09 15.45
C LEU A 135 -0.73 -15.00 16.60
N GLY A 136 -1.67 -15.69 17.23
CA GLY A 136 -1.39 -16.69 18.25
C GLY A 136 -1.40 -18.12 17.69
N GLY A 137 -1.23 -19.10 18.56
CA GLY A 137 -1.20 -20.51 18.23
C GLY A 137 0.01 -20.87 17.36
N LYS A 138 -0.22 -21.73 16.37
CA LYS A 138 0.87 -22.13 15.46
C LYS A 138 1.55 -20.99 14.72
N PHE A 139 0.88 -19.85 14.56
CA PHE A 139 1.44 -18.69 13.86
C PHE A 139 2.43 -17.91 14.72
N ALA A 140 2.30 -17.94 16.03
CA ALA A 140 3.22 -17.23 16.93
C ALA A 140 4.68 -17.68 16.75
N ARG A 141 4.90 -18.98 16.54
CA ARG A 141 6.25 -19.51 16.26
C ARG A 141 6.77 -19.07 14.91
N MET A 142 5.92 -19.00 13.90
CA MET A 142 6.28 -18.62 12.54
C MET A 142 6.64 -17.13 12.45
N GLU A 143 5.98 -16.29 13.26
CA GLU A 143 6.30 -14.87 13.40
C GLU A 143 7.47 -14.61 14.35
N ALA A 144 8.03 -15.64 15.01
CA ALA A 144 9.00 -15.50 16.10
C ALA A 144 8.49 -14.60 17.25
N ARG A 145 7.18 -14.66 17.53
CA ARG A 145 6.47 -13.85 18.53
C ARG A 145 5.93 -14.69 19.68
N TRP A 146 6.81 -15.53 20.20
CA TRP A 146 6.51 -16.40 21.34
C TRP A 146 7.76 -16.63 22.16
N PHE A 147 7.56 -16.98 23.43
CA PHE A 147 8.62 -17.52 24.29
C PHE A 147 8.01 -18.48 25.33
N GLN A 148 8.86 -19.30 25.92
CA GLN A 148 8.48 -20.25 26.94
C GLN A 148 9.57 -20.30 28.01
N ILE A 149 9.18 -20.30 29.28
CA ILE A 149 10.09 -20.42 30.41
C ILE A 149 9.94 -21.85 30.96
N GLY A 150 11.00 -22.64 30.88
CA GLY A 150 10.96 -24.04 31.31
C GLY A 150 9.81 -24.82 30.65
N HIS A 151 8.99 -25.46 31.44
CA HIS A 151 7.82 -26.24 31.01
C HIS A 151 6.49 -25.46 31.14
N SER A 152 6.54 -24.14 31.35
CA SER A 152 5.33 -23.32 31.42
C SER A 152 4.59 -23.29 30.09
N ARG A 153 3.33 -22.83 30.13
CA ARG A 153 2.59 -22.51 28.90
C ARG A 153 3.35 -21.45 28.10
N PRO A 154 3.51 -21.62 26.79
CA PRO A 154 4.10 -20.59 25.96
C PRO A 154 3.34 -19.25 26.05
N VAL A 155 4.08 -18.17 26.09
CA VAL A 155 3.53 -16.81 25.96
C VAL A 155 3.58 -16.43 24.49
N GLU A 156 2.43 -16.11 23.93
CA GLU A 156 2.27 -15.78 22.50
C GLU A 156 1.75 -14.35 22.39
N GLU A 157 2.49 -13.48 21.69
CA GLU A 157 2.18 -12.06 21.59
C GLU A 157 0.79 -11.84 20.98
N GLY A 158 0.45 -12.58 19.91
CA GLY A 158 -0.86 -12.46 19.28
C GLY A 158 -2.04 -12.94 20.13
N GLU A 159 -1.84 -13.88 21.07
CA GLU A 159 -2.86 -14.25 22.05
C GLU A 159 -3.05 -13.14 23.09
N MET A 160 -1.94 -12.56 23.55
CA MET A 160 -1.98 -11.47 24.56
C MET A 160 -2.64 -10.23 23.98
N THR A 161 -2.26 -9.78 22.80
CA THR A 161 -2.84 -8.61 22.15
C THR A 161 -4.33 -8.79 21.89
N LEU A 162 -4.77 -9.99 21.50
CA LEU A 162 -6.18 -10.29 21.33
C LEU A 162 -6.95 -10.26 22.67
N MET A 163 -6.36 -10.78 23.74
CA MET A 163 -6.96 -10.73 25.07
C MET A 163 -7.14 -9.29 25.55
N VAL A 164 -6.09 -8.47 25.42
CA VAL A 164 -6.13 -7.04 25.76
C VAL A 164 -7.19 -6.32 24.92
N ALA A 165 -7.25 -6.57 23.62
CA ALA A 165 -8.23 -5.97 22.71
C ALA A 165 -9.68 -6.32 23.09
N LYS A 166 -9.94 -7.58 23.50
CA LYS A 166 -11.26 -8.00 23.99
C LYS A 166 -11.67 -7.30 25.29
N ILE A 167 -10.72 -7.10 26.20
CA ILE A 167 -10.97 -6.36 27.44
C ILE A 167 -11.24 -4.89 27.13
N LEU A 168 -10.39 -4.30 26.27
CA LEU A 168 -10.52 -2.90 25.87
C LEU A 168 -11.84 -2.64 25.15
N LYS A 169 -12.25 -3.54 24.23
CA LYS A 169 -13.55 -3.47 23.56
C LYS A 169 -14.70 -3.33 24.56
N LYS A 170 -14.77 -4.21 25.57
CA LYS A 170 -15.82 -4.15 26.60
C LYS A 170 -15.83 -2.82 27.35
N LYS A 171 -14.64 -2.28 27.69
CA LYS A 171 -14.53 -1.01 28.41
C LYS A 171 -15.01 0.16 27.53
N LEU A 172 -14.62 0.21 26.27
CA LEU A 172 -15.02 1.27 25.34
C LEU A 172 -16.52 1.21 25.02
N GLU A 173 -17.09 0.00 24.88
CA GLU A 173 -18.54 -0.18 24.70
C GLU A 173 -19.34 0.26 25.93
N ALA A 174 -18.86 -0.04 27.13
CA ALA A 174 -19.47 0.45 28.36
C ALA A 174 -19.46 2.00 28.43
N MET A 175 -18.47 2.64 27.81
CA MET A 175 -18.40 4.10 27.68
C MET A 175 -19.25 4.65 26.53
N GLY A 176 -19.97 3.81 25.78
CA GLY A 176 -20.89 4.18 24.72
C GLY A 176 -20.34 4.17 23.30
N ALA A 177 -19.11 3.67 23.08
CA ALA A 177 -18.56 3.49 21.74
C ALA A 177 -19.15 2.26 21.05
N GLU A 178 -19.19 2.29 19.73
CA GLU A 178 -19.39 1.13 18.87
C GLU A 178 -17.99 0.57 18.47
N VAL A 179 -17.69 -0.69 18.84
CA VAL A 179 -16.31 -1.19 18.74
C VAL A 179 -16.23 -2.50 17.93
N TRP A 180 -15.35 -2.52 16.95
CA TRP A 180 -15.03 -3.70 16.15
C TRP A 180 -13.61 -4.18 16.43
N LEU A 181 -13.42 -5.49 16.35
CA LEU A 181 -12.10 -6.10 16.30
C LEU A 181 -11.83 -6.57 14.87
N THR A 182 -10.66 -6.24 14.32
CA THR A 182 -10.24 -6.73 12.99
C THR A 182 -10.10 -8.26 12.98
N ARG A 183 -9.76 -8.86 14.12
CA ARG A 183 -9.83 -10.30 14.36
C ARG A 183 -10.39 -10.63 15.74
N SER A 184 -11.10 -11.74 15.84
CA SER A 184 -11.74 -12.22 17.10
C SER A 184 -11.17 -13.56 17.59
N LYS A 185 -10.31 -14.21 16.79
CA LYS A 185 -9.73 -15.54 17.05
C LYS A 185 -8.21 -15.52 16.93
N ASN A 186 -7.53 -16.46 17.57
CA ASN A 186 -6.13 -16.76 17.29
C ASN A 186 -6.04 -17.41 15.90
N GLY A 187 -5.43 -16.74 14.94
CA GLY A 187 -5.29 -17.23 13.58
C GLY A 187 -5.48 -16.14 12.54
N ALA A 188 -5.16 -16.47 11.29
CA ALA A 188 -5.24 -15.55 10.17
C ALA A 188 -6.68 -15.08 9.91
N THR A 189 -6.83 -13.82 9.54
CA THR A 189 -8.11 -13.20 9.17
C THR A 189 -8.59 -13.63 7.79
N THR A 190 -7.69 -14.16 6.96
CA THR A 190 -7.98 -14.68 5.63
C THR A 190 -8.10 -16.20 5.63
N SER A 191 -8.95 -16.75 4.75
CA SER A 191 -9.02 -18.18 4.46
C SER A 191 -7.89 -18.66 3.55
N LEU A 192 -7.15 -17.75 2.93
CA LEU A 192 -6.00 -18.09 2.11
C LEU A 192 -4.93 -18.79 2.95
N ARG A 193 -4.23 -19.70 2.31
CA ARG A 193 -3.11 -20.45 2.90
C ARG A 193 -1.99 -20.50 1.86
N PRO A 194 -0.73 -20.76 2.25
CA PRO A 194 0.39 -20.75 1.30
C PRO A 194 0.18 -21.64 0.07
N ASP A 195 -0.47 -22.78 0.20
CA ASP A 195 -0.77 -23.66 -0.94
C ASP A 195 -1.65 -23.01 -2.00
N LYS A 196 -2.52 -22.07 -1.63
CA LYS A 196 -3.39 -21.30 -2.51
C LYS A 196 -2.68 -20.09 -3.14
N LEU A 197 -1.51 -19.72 -2.64
CA LEU A 197 -0.75 -18.56 -3.08
C LEU A 197 0.34 -18.87 -4.11
N LYS A 198 0.49 -20.14 -4.53
CA LYS A 198 1.54 -20.55 -5.48
C LYS A 198 1.53 -19.77 -6.79
N LYS A 199 0.34 -19.45 -7.32
CA LYS A 199 0.23 -18.65 -8.55
C LYS A 199 0.73 -17.21 -8.34
N ALA A 200 0.35 -16.59 -7.23
CA ALA A 200 0.84 -15.24 -6.87
C ALA A 200 2.34 -15.27 -6.60
N ALA A 201 2.84 -16.28 -5.91
CA ALA A 201 4.27 -16.49 -5.66
C ALA A 201 5.07 -16.64 -6.96
N ALA A 202 4.55 -17.38 -7.93
CA ALA A 202 5.18 -17.50 -9.24
C ALA A 202 5.27 -16.15 -9.95
N GLY A 203 4.20 -15.34 -9.90
CA GLY A 203 4.19 -13.99 -10.45
C GLY A 203 5.25 -13.09 -9.81
N SER A 204 5.33 -13.05 -8.48
CA SER A 204 6.35 -12.28 -7.75
C SER A 204 7.78 -12.69 -8.14
N LEU A 205 8.05 -14.00 -8.18
CA LEU A 205 9.38 -14.51 -8.57
C LEU A 205 9.73 -14.17 -10.02
N GLN A 206 8.76 -14.20 -10.93
CA GLN A 206 8.98 -13.79 -12.32
C GLN A 206 9.27 -12.29 -12.44
N GLU A 207 8.57 -11.45 -11.71
CA GLU A 207 8.82 -10.01 -11.66
C GLU A 207 10.22 -9.69 -11.10
N GLU A 208 10.68 -10.47 -10.12
CA GLU A 208 12.03 -10.36 -9.55
C GLU A 208 13.11 -11.01 -10.43
N GLY A 209 12.76 -11.63 -11.56
CA GLY A 209 13.70 -12.38 -12.39
C GLY A 209 14.28 -13.63 -11.73
N ALA A 210 13.63 -14.12 -10.68
CA ALA A 210 14.08 -15.26 -9.90
C ALA A 210 13.66 -16.61 -10.52
N PRO A 211 14.51 -17.67 -10.44
CA PRO A 211 14.14 -18.97 -10.98
C PRO A 211 12.95 -19.60 -10.25
N LEU A 212 12.05 -20.18 -11.04
CA LEU A 212 10.89 -20.92 -10.52
C LEU A 212 11.30 -22.34 -10.12
N SER A 213 11.62 -22.56 -8.87
CA SER A 213 11.79 -23.90 -8.30
C SER A 213 10.69 -24.20 -7.28
N ALA A 214 10.40 -25.48 -7.04
CA ALA A 214 9.39 -25.89 -6.05
C ALA A 214 9.68 -25.33 -4.65
N THR A 215 10.95 -25.30 -4.26
CA THR A 215 11.38 -24.75 -2.96
C THR A 215 11.17 -23.26 -2.89
N ARG A 216 11.55 -22.51 -3.94
CA ARG A 216 11.35 -21.05 -3.97
C ARG A 216 9.87 -20.67 -4.03
N LEU A 217 9.07 -21.38 -4.82
CA LEU A 217 7.61 -21.19 -4.85
C LEU A 217 6.96 -21.40 -3.50
N LYS A 218 7.38 -22.46 -2.78
CA LYS A 218 6.89 -22.71 -1.43
C LYS A 218 7.27 -21.57 -0.48
N PHE A 219 8.56 -21.18 -0.46
CA PHE A 219 9.05 -20.12 0.40
C PHE A 219 8.35 -18.77 0.10
N GLU A 220 8.22 -18.42 -1.18
CA GLU A 220 7.55 -17.18 -1.59
C GLU A 220 6.06 -17.20 -1.26
N ALA A 221 5.37 -18.33 -1.42
CA ALA A 221 3.98 -18.47 -1.03
C ALA A 221 3.78 -18.32 0.48
N GLU A 222 4.72 -18.82 1.29
CA GLU A 222 4.76 -18.59 2.73
C GLU A 222 5.03 -17.12 3.04
N ARG A 223 6.00 -16.49 2.37
CA ARG A 223 6.32 -15.06 2.52
C ARG A 223 5.11 -14.16 2.24
N LEU A 224 4.39 -14.44 1.15
CA LEU A 224 3.16 -13.69 0.80
C LEU A 224 2.04 -13.90 1.82
N PHE A 225 1.98 -15.04 2.45
CA PHE A 225 0.97 -15.32 3.48
C PHE A 225 1.22 -14.57 4.79
N TYR A 226 2.50 -14.27 5.11
CA TYR A 226 2.90 -13.58 6.35
C TYR A 226 3.06 -12.06 6.20
N ARG A 227 2.91 -11.51 5.03
CA ARG A 227 2.84 -10.06 4.77
C ARG A 227 1.41 -9.55 4.84
#